data_e6e4daff30ede46c4ea3b17c6efd0875
#
_entry.id   e6e4daff30ede46c4ea3b17c6efd0875
#
_cell.length_a   1.000
_cell.length_b   1.000
_cell.length_c   1.000
_cell.angle_alpha   90.00
_cell.angle_beta   90.00
_cell.angle_gamma   90.00
#
_symmetry.space_group_name_H-M   'P 1'
#
loop_
_entity.id
_entity.type
_entity.pdbx_description
1 polymer ?
#
loop_
_entity_poly.entity_id
_entity_poly.type
_entity_poly.pdbx_seq_one_letter_code
_entity_poly.pdbx_strand_id
1 'polypeptide(L)'
;MVSFDNNNGDVRGSHVMLDNHSVPVPGFLAEHDIVVNCVLQNTDAPLTFLTEEDLMDFQPGSLIVDVSCDEGMGFSWARPTSFADPTFIVGDNITYYGVDHSPSYLWNSASWEISESLLPYLPTVMAGETAWKADETVDRAIEIRDGVIVNPAITRFQHRSADYPHAVIAE
;
A
#
# COMPACT_ATOMS: atom_id res chain seq x y z
N MET A 1 -9.63 -17.41 -1.98
CA MET A 1 -9.52 -16.00 -2.43
C MET A 1 -10.36 -15.19 -1.48
N VAL A 2 -9.75 -14.27 -0.79
CA VAL A 2 -10.45 -13.37 0.13
C VAL A 2 -10.77 -12.09 -0.65
N SER A 3 -12.03 -11.70 -0.68
CA SER A 3 -12.45 -10.41 -1.24
C SER A 3 -13.00 -9.54 -0.11
N PHE A 4 -12.53 -8.31 -0.04
CA PHE A 4 -13.07 -7.32 0.88
C PHE A 4 -14.14 -6.49 0.17
N ASP A 5 -15.27 -6.28 0.83
CA ASP A 5 -16.25 -5.30 0.38
C ASP A 5 -15.90 -3.96 1.03
N ASN A 6 -15.41 -3.02 0.23
CA ASN A 6 -14.90 -1.75 0.70
C ASN A 6 -15.99 -0.67 0.62
N ASN A 7 -16.75 -0.53 1.68
CA ASN A 7 -17.66 0.60 1.84
C ASN A 7 -17.05 1.62 2.82
N ASN A 8 -16.61 2.75 2.31
CA ASN A 8 -16.15 3.93 3.08
C ASN A 8 -14.74 3.90 3.71
N GLY A 9 -13.80 3.10 3.20
CA GLY A 9 -12.41 3.09 3.69
C GLY A 9 -12.18 2.30 4.98
N ASP A 10 -13.22 2.00 5.77
CA ASP A 10 -13.15 1.13 6.95
C ASP A 10 -13.56 -0.30 6.57
N VAL A 11 -12.59 -1.19 6.51
CA VAL A 11 -12.81 -2.60 6.16
C VAL A 11 -13.00 -3.51 7.39
N ARG A 12 -12.98 -2.96 8.61
CA ARG A 12 -13.22 -3.74 9.84
C ARG A 12 -14.63 -4.33 9.88
N GLY A 13 -15.61 -3.60 9.34
CA GLY A 13 -16.98 -4.09 9.17
C GLY A 13 -17.16 -5.05 8.01
N SER A 14 -16.14 -5.25 7.18
CA SER A 14 -16.17 -6.17 6.05
C SER A 14 -15.94 -7.61 6.52
N HIS A 15 -16.27 -8.55 5.64
CA HIS A 15 -16.16 -9.96 5.92
C HIS A 15 -15.24 -10.67 4.92
N VAL A 16 -14.47 -11.59 5.44
CA VAL A 16 -13.69 -12.54 4.66
C VAL A 16 -14.56 -13.72 4.30
N MET A 17 -14.63 -14.09 3.02
CA MET A 17 -15.35 -15.27 2.56
C MET A 17 -14.40 -16.46 2.53
N LEU A 18 -14.59 -17.40 3.44
CA LEU A 18 -13.87 -18.66 3.52
C LEU A 18 -14.88 -19.82 3.36
N ASP A 19 -14.74 -20.63 2.31
CA ASP A 19 -15.56 -21.84 2.10
C ASP A 19 -17.08 -21.61 2.29
N ASN A 20 -17.58 -20.48 1.75
CA ASN A 20 -18.96 -19.99 1.91
C ASN A 20 -19.35 -19.53 3.34
N HIS A 21 -18.40 -19.37 4.23
CA HIS A 21 -18.60 -18.74 5.51
C HIS A 21 -18.06 -17.30 5.49
N SER A 22 -18.80 -16.40 6.13
CA SER A 22 -18.43 -14.98 6.24
C SER A 22 -17.90 -14.72 7.64
N VAL A 23 -16.64 -14.25 7.75
CA VAL A 23 -15.98 -13.94 9.02
C VAL A 23 -15.59 -12.48 9.03
N PRO A 24 -15.81 -11.73 10.12
CA PRO A 24 -15.32 -10.34 10.23
C PRO A 24 -13.80 -10.25 10.07
N VAL A 25 -13.32 -9.20 9.38
CA VAL A 25 -11.88 -9.03 9.08
C VAL A 25 -11.02 -9.04 10.34
N PRO A 26 -11.31 -8.30 11.42
CA PRO A 26 -10.47 -8.32 12.62
C PRO A 26 -10.39 -9.71 13.25
N GLY A 27 -11.51 -10.38 13.43
CA GLY A 27 -11.56 -11.73 13.99
C GLY A 27 -10.79 -12.74 13.15
N PHE A 28 -10.92 -12.66 11.80
CA PHE A 28 -10.14 -13.50 10.90
C PHE A 28 -8.63 -13.28 11.05
N LEU A 29 -8.20 -12.02 11.11
CA LEU A 29 -6.78 -11.70 11.24
C LEU A 29 -6.22 -12.15 12.62
N ALA A 30 -7.01 -12.04 13.67
CA ALA A 30 -6.62 -12.44 15.02
C ALA A 30 -6.44 -13.96 15.21
N GLU A 31 -6.97 -14.79 14.31
CA GLU A 31 -6.74 -16.25 14.31
C GLU A 31 -5.33 -16.66 13.87
N HIS A 32 -4.51 -15.70 13.41
CA HIS A 32 -3.20 -15.98 12.81
C HIS A 32 -2.06 -15.46 13.68
N ASP A 33 -0.99 -16.25 13.81
CA ASP A 33 0.23 -15.86 14.53
C ASP A 33 1.00 -14.76 13.80
N ILE A 34 0.89 -14.71 12.47
CA ILE A 34 1.59 -13.74 11.61
C ILE A 34 0.60 -13.14 10.61
N VAL A 35 0.48 -11.84 10.62
CA VAL A 35 -0.30 -11.06 9.64
C VAL A 35 0.66 -10.23 8.78
N VAL A 36 0.55 -10.33 7.45
CA VAL A 36 1.38 -9.56 6.52
C VAL A 36 0.48 -8.67 5.67
N ASN A 37 0.65 -7.36 5.81
CA ASN A 37 -0.03 -6.37 4.98
C ASN A 37 0.87 -5.96 3.80
N CYS A 38 0.42 -6.30 2.58
CA CYS A 38 1.06 -5.90 1.32
C CYS A 38 0.07 -5.18 0.39
N VAL A 39 -0.99 -4.59 0.95
CA VAL A 39 -2.04 -3.95 0.15
C VAL A 39 -1.54 -2.61 -0.37
N LEU A 40 -1.48 -2.47 -1.70
CA LEU A 40 -1.29 -1.16 -2.32
C LEU A 40 -2.58 -0.36 -2.15
N GLN A 41 -2.51 0.71 -1.37
CA GLN A 41 -3.67 1.53 -1.04
C GLN A 41 -3.75 2.80 -1.88
N ASN A 42 -4.98 3.30 -2.04
CA ASN A 42 -5.21 4.64 -2.56
C ASN A 42 -5.02 5.65 -1.41
N THR A 43 -4.04 6.54 -1.53
CA THR A 43 -3.75 7.58 -0.53
C THR A 43 -4.91 8.55 -0.29
N ASP A 44 -5.79 8.73 -1.29
CA ASP A 44 -6.99 9.58 -1.16
C ASP A 44 -8.12 8.90 -0.36
N ALA A 45 -8.06 7.58 -0.19
CA ALA A 45 -9.07 6.79 0.50
C ALA A 45 -8.41 5.58 1.19
N PRO A 46 -7.64 5.81 2.26
CA PRO A 46 -6.93 4.74 2.95
C PRO A 46 -7.91 3.75 3.61
N LEU A 47 -7.53 2.48 3.59
CA LEU A 47 -8.27 1.40 4.23
C LEU A 47 -7.73 1.17 5.63
N THR A 48 -8.63 0.95 6.59
CA THR A 48 -8.28 0.51 7.95
C THR A 48 -8.74 -0.94 8.14
N PHE A 49 -7.80 -1.84 8.41
CA PHE A 49 -8.06 -3.25 8.70
C PHE A 49 -8.25 -3.50 10.19
N LEU A 50 -7.41 -2.85 11.01
CA LEU A 50 -7.41 -2.99 12.47
C LEU A 50 -7.20 -1.64 13.15
N THR A 51 -7.82 -1.51 14.33
CA THR A 51 -7.52 -0.46 15.30
C THR A 51 -6.93 -1.07 16.58
N GLU A 52 -6.46 -0.23 17.50
CA GLU A 52 -5.94 -0.70 18.79
C GLU A 52 -6.98 -1.53 19.60
N GLU A 53 -8.27 -1.26 19.41
CA GLU A 53 -9.34 -2.01 20.06
C GLU A 53 -9.38 -3.49 19.60
N ASP A 54 -9.08 -3.73 18.31
CA ASP A 54 -9.12 -5.07 17.72
C ASP A 54 -7.95 -5.95 18.19
N LEU A 55 -6.89 -5.35 18.75
CA LEU A 55 -5.70 -6.07 19.24
C LEU A 55 -5.99 -6.96 20.47
N MET A 56 -7.10 -6.73 21.15
CA MET A 56 -7.49 -7.56 22.31
C MET A 56 -7.82 -9.01 21.93
N ASP A 57 -8.16 -9.25 20.66
CA ASP A 57 -8.49 -10.58 20.14
C ASP A 57 -7.25 -11.36 19.66
N PHE A 58 -6.09 -10.68 19.55
CA PHE A 58 -4.85 -11.29 19.10
C PHE A 58 -4.14 -12.05 20.23
N GLN A 59 -3.46 -13.12 19.86
CA GLN A 59 -2.62 -13.85 20.81
C GLN A 59 -1.36 -13.03 21.13
N PRO A 60 -0.99 -12.90 22.44
CA PRO A 60 0.28 -12.30 22.82
C PRO A 60 1.47 -13.00 22.13
N GLY A 61 2.36 -12.21 21.54
CA GLY A 61 3.48 -12.71 20.76
C GLY A 61 3.21 -12.84 19.25
N SER A 62 2.02 -12.50 18.77
CA SER A 62 1.74 -12.41 17.34
C SER A 62 2.60 -11.33 16.66
N LEU A 63 2.84 -11.49 15.37
CA LEU A 63 3.65 -10.60 14.54
C LEU A 63 2.79 -9.97 13.44
N ILE A 64 2.82 -8.66 13.35
CA ILE A 64 2.25 -7.91 12.23
C ILE A 64 3.40 -7.33 11.39
N VAL A 65 3.54 -7.77 10.15
CA VAL A 65 4.50 -7.26 9.17
C VAL A 65 3.76 -6.34 8.21
N ASP A 66 4.03 -5.05 8.29
CA ASP A 66 3.39 -4.06 7.43
C ASP A 66 4.36 -3.59 6.34
N VAL A 67 4.19 -4.15 5.14
CA VAL A 67 5.01 -3.77 3.98
C VAL A 67 4.55 -2.43 3.41
N SER A 68 3.27 -2.09 3.57
CA SER A 68 2.69 -0.82 3.13
C SER A 68 3.00 0.33 4.09
N CYS A 69 3.21 0.08 5.34
CA CYS A 69 3.65 0.87 6.52
C CYS A 69 3.43 2.40 6.50
N ASP A 70 2.61 2.92 5.60
CA ASP A 70 2.30 4.36 5.55
C ASP A 70 1.46 4.77 6.76
N GLU A 71 1.75 5.94 7.30
CA GLU A 71 1.08 6.46 8.49
C GLU A 71 -0.43 6.58 8.27
N GLY A 72 -1.20 5.96 9.17
CA GLY A 72 -2.67 5.96 9.10
C GLY A 72 -3.27 5.05 8.03
N MET A 73 -2.49 4.18 7.39
CA MET A 73 -2.98 3.20 6.41
C MET A 73 -2.87 1.77 6.93
N GLY A 74 -3.92 1.01 6.74
CA GLY A 74 -3.98 -0.39 7.14
C GLY A 74 -4.26 -0.59 8.62
N PHE A 75 -3.49 0.02 9.49
CA PHE A 75 -3.61 -0.07 10.95
C PHE A 75 -3.62 1.31 11.58
N SER A 76 -4.41 1.52 12.63
CA SER A 76 -4.51 2.83 13.27
C SER A 76 -3.20 3.32 13.91
N TRP A 77 -2.30 2.39 14.23
CA TRP A 77 -0.95 2.64 14.77
C TRP A 77 0.15 2.63 13.71
N ALA A 78 -0.20 2.39 12.43
CA ALA A 78 0.79 2.25 11.37
C ALA A 78 1.70 3.47 11.28
N ARG A 79 2.99 3.21 11.24
CA ARG A 79 4.04 4.19 10.98
C ARG A 79 5.31 3.50 10.49
N PRO A 80 6.07 4.14 9.61
CA PRO A 80 7.36 3.64 9.18
C PRO A 80 8.33 3.47 10.36
N THR A 81 9.10 2.40 10.31
CA THR A 81 10.24 2.13 11.20
C THR A 81 11.55 2.10 10.41
N SER A 82 12.66 1.86 11.06
CA SER A 82 13.97 1.82 10.43
C SER A 82 14.69 0.50 10.70
N PHE A 83 15.74 0.19 9.95
CA PHE A 83 16.56 -1.00 10.22
C PHE A 83 17.28 -0.96 11.58
N ALA A 84 17.52 0.22 12.12
CA ALA A 84 18.12 0.37 13.44
C ALA A 84 17.13 0.08 14.57
N ASP A 85 15.85 0.35 14.34
CA ASP A 85 14.75 0.11 15.27
C ASP A 85 13.54 -0.39 14.45
N PRO A 86 13.54 -1.69 14.06
CA PRO A 86 12.63 -2.19 13.03
C PRO A 86 11.21 -2.50 13.54
N THR A 87 11.04 -2.62 14.85
CA THR A 87 9.78 -3.08 15.45
C THR A 87 9.40 -2.24 16.66
N PHE A 88 8.13 -2.24 16.98
CA PHE A 88 7.62 -1.79 18.28
C PHE A 88 6.46 -2.69 18.73
N ILE A 89 6.12 -2.61 20.00
CA ILE A 89 5.03 -3.40 20.57
C ILE A 89 3.74 -2.60 20.50
N VAL A 90 2.65 -3.27 20.11
CA VAL A 90 1.29 -2.77 20.14
C VAL A 90 0.42 -3.73 20.96
N GLY A 91 -0.66 -3.22 21.57
CA GLY A 91 -1.57 -4.04 22.39
C GLY A 91 -0.85 -4.83 23.47
N ASP A 92 -1.29 -6.07 23.71
CA ASP A 92 -0.69 -6.97 24.67
C ASP A 92 0.41 -7.84 24.03
N ASN A 93 1.63 -7.29 23.96
CA ASN A 93 2.82 -7.97 23.44
C ASN A 93 2.72 -8.46 21.98
N ILE A 94 2.08 -7.69 21.10
CA ILE A 94 2.05 -7.95 19.66
C ILE A 94 3.18 -7.14 19.02
N THR A 95 4.02 -7.81 18.23
CA THR A 95 5.15 -7.15 17.56
C THR A 95 4.68 -6.58 16.22
N TYR A 96 4.88 -5.27 16.01
CA TYR A 96 4.69 -4.63 14.72
C TYR A 96 6.04 -4.32 14.08
N TYR A 97 6.19 -4.72 12.81
CA TYR A 97 7.33 -4.44 11.94
C TYR A 97 6.86 -3.58 10.74
N GLY A 98 7.48 -2.42 10.52
CA GLY A 98 7.07 -1.48 9.47
C GLY A 98 8.24 -0.76 8.78
N VAL A 99 9.34 -1.48 8.49
CA VAL A 99 10.46 -0.85 7.73
C VAL A 99 10.05 -0.66 6.27
N ASP A 100 9.90 0.60 5.83
CA ASP A 100 9.36 0.98 4.52
C ASP A 100 10.23 0.55 3.32
N HIS A 101 11.52 0.32 3.55
CA HIS A 101 12.47 -0.10 2.52
C HIS A 101 13.05 -1.49 2.80
N SER A 102 12.24 -2.40 3.36
CA SER A 102 12.62 -3.79 3.66
C SER A 102 13.31 -4.53 2.51
N PRO A 103 12.93 -4.34 1.21
CA PRO A 103 13.65 -4.97 0.09
C PRO A 103 15.14 -4.63 0.01
N SER A 104 15.57 -3.54 0.64
CA SER A 104 16.99 -3.14 0.67
C SER A 104 17.89 -4.14 1.40
N TYR A 105 17.36 -4.97 2.30
CA TYR A 105 18.13 -6.07 2.89
C TYR A 105 18.52 -7.14 1.88
N LEU A 106 17.72 -7.33 0.86
CA LEU A 106 17.93 -8.27 -0.23
C LEU A 106 18.05 -7.53 -1.56
N TRP A 107 18.76 -6.39 -1.55
CA TRP A 107 18.81 -5.45 -2.65
C TRP A 107 19.14 -6.10 -4.01
N ASN A 108 19.99 -7.11 -4.03
CA ASN A 108 20.36 -7.81 -5.25
C ASN A 108 19.16 -8.58 -5.83
N SER A 109 18.48 -9.38 -5.01
CA SER A 109 17.28 -10.10 -5.43
C SER A 109 16.13 -9.14 -5.77
N ALA A 110 15.92 -8.12 -4.96
CA ALA A 110 14.88 -7.12 -5.20
C ALA A 110 15.11 -6.36 -6.52
N SER A 111 16.35 -5.92 -6.78
CA SER A 111 16.70 -5.25 -8.04
C SER A 111 16.52 -6.16 -9.25
N TRP A 112 16.85 -7.44 -9.10
CA TRP A 112 16.65 -8.42 -10.16
C TRP A 112 15.16 -8.58 -10.50
N GLU A 113 14.32 -8.85 -9.52
CA GLU A 113 12.87 -9.03 -9.70
C GLU A 113 12.21 -7.79 -10.32
N ILE A 114 12.57 -6.60 -9.84
CA ILE A 114 12.08 -5.33 -10.40
C ILE A 114 12.51 -5.19 -11.86
N SER A 115 13.79 -5.49 -12.16
CA SER A 115 14.32 -5.39 -13.53
C SER A 115 13.63 -6.36 -14.47
N GLU A 116 13.46 -7.62 -14.09
CA GLU A 116 12.76 -8.63 -14.89
C GLU A 116 11.29 -8.22 -15.15
N SER A 117 10.65 -7.59 -14.18
CA SER A 117 9.27 -7.10 -14.33
C SER A 117 9.15 -5.90 -15.27
N LEU A 118 10.17 -5.06 -15.36
CA LEU A 118 10.19 -3.84 -16.20
C LEU A 118 10.68 -4.09 -17.62
N LEU A 119 11.60 -5.05 -17.82
CA LEU A 119 12.22 -5.34 -19.11
C LEU A 119 11.22 -5.56 -20.25
N PRO A 120 10.08 -6.26 -20.09
CA PRO A 120 9.08 -6.44 -21.15
C PRO A 120 8.53 -5.13 -21.71
N TYR A 121 8.47 -4.08 -20.90
CA TYR A 121 7.92 -2.77 -21.29
C TYR A 121 8.96 -1.83 -21.91
N LEU A 122 10.26 -2.10 -21.69
CA LEU A 122 11.34 -1.23 -22.14
C LEU A 122 11.34 -0.98 -23.65
N PRO A 123 11.10 -1.98 -24.54
CA PRO A 123 10.99 -1.73 -25.98
C PRO A 123 9.88 -0.74 -26.35
N THR A 124 8.70 -0.85 -25.69
CA THR A 124 7.58 0.08 -25.88
C THR A 124 7.96 1.49 -25.44
N VAL A 125 8.62 1.63 -24.29
CA VAL A 125 9.08 2.94 -23.79
C VAL A 125 10.08 3.57 -24.77
N MET A 126 11.01 2.80 -25.30
CA MET A 126 12.02 3.28 -26.25
C MET A 126 11.46 3.61 -27.63
N ALA A 127 10.35 3.00 -28.02
CA ALA A 127 9.71 3.23 -29.32
C ALA A 127 8.96 4.58 -29.41
N GLY A 128 8.74 5.26 -28.29
CA GLY A 128 8.19 6.60 -28.25
C GLY A 128 6.66 6.67 -28.21
N GLU A 129 6.13 7.88 -28.27
CA GLU A 129 4.75 8.23 -27.90
C GLU A 129 3.66 7.40 -28.59
N THR A 130 3.85 7.08 -29.88
CA THR A 130 2.86 6.25 -30.60
C THR A 130 2.75 4.84 -30.00
N ALA A 131 3.87 4.27 -29.59
CA ALA A 131 3.90 2.96 -28.95
C ALA A 131 3.34 3.02 -27.52
N TRP A 132 3.61 4.10 -26.78
CA TRP A 132 3.07 4.29 -25.42
C TRP A 132 1.54 4.28 -25.43
N LYS A 133 0.91 5.04 -26.37
CA LYS A 133 -0.56 5.10 -26.51
C LYS A 133 -1.19 3.78 -26.94
N ALA A 134 -0.41 2.90 -27.57
CA ALA A 134 -0.88 1.59 -28.00
C ALA A 134 -0.77 0.50 -26.92
N ASP A 135 -0.01 0.75 -25.87
CA ASP A 135 0.20 -0.14 -24.72
C ASP A 135 -0.49 0.45 -23.48
N GLU A 136 -1.60 -0.16 -23.06
CA GLU A 136 -2.41 0.35 -21.94
C GLU A 136 -1.59 0.46 -20.64
N THR A 137 -0.67 -0.46 -20.38
CA THR A 137 0.15 -0.44 -19.17
C THR A 137 1.09 0.74 -19.17
N VAL A 138 1.78 0.97 -20.30
CA VAL A 138 2.72 2.09 -20.43
C VAL A 138 1.97 3.43 -20.44
N ASP A 139 0.85 3.55 -21.17
CA ASP A 139 0.09 4.80 -21.21
C ASP A 139 -0.45 5.20 -19.84
N ARG A 140 -0.94 4.25 -19.06
CA ARG A 140 -1.43 4.49 -17.68
C ARG A 140 -0.32 4.77 -16.67
N ALA A 141 0.91 4.39 -16.97
CA ALA A 141 2.07 4.65 -16.10
C ALA A 141 2.67 6.05 -16.33
N ILE A 142 2.17 6.83 -17.29
CA ILE A 142 2.67 8.17 -17.55
C ILE A 142 2.10 9.13 -16.50
N GLU A 143 2.97 9.65 -15.65
CA GLU A 143 2.64 10.60 -14.59
C GLU A 143 2.78 12.06 -15.06
N ILE A 144 3.77 12.31 -15.91
CA ILE A 144 4.08 13.65 -16.46
C ILE A 144 4.31 13.52 -17.96
N ARG A 145 3.65 14.36 -18.74
CA ARG A 145 3.81 14.42 -20.20
C ARG A 145 4.15 15.85 -20.62
N ASP A 146 5.28 16.03 -21.32
CA ASP A 146 5.74 17.34 -21.81
C ASP A 146 5.82 18.43 -20.73
N GLY A 147 6.17 18.04 -19.50
CA GLY A 147 6.25 18.94 -18.34
C GLY A 147 4.91 19.22 -17.65
N VAL A 148 3.81 18.64 -18.16
CA VAL A 148 2.47 18.73 -17.55
C VAL A 148 2.19 17.50 -16.71
N ILE A 149 1.77 17.67 -15.45
CA ILE A 149 1.32 16.57 -14.58
C ILE A 149 -0.01 16.06 -15.10
N VAL A 150 -0.06 14.79 -15.52
CA VAL A 150 -1.28 14.17 -16.07
C VAL A 150 -2.00 13.28 -15.04
N ASN A 151 -1.30 12.85 -14.00
CA ASN A 151 -1.93 12.12 -12.91
C ASN A 151 -2.53 13.08 -11.86
N PRO A 152 -3.87 13.15 -11.72
CA PRO A 152 -4.51 14.06 -10.77
C PRO A 152 -4.22 13.72 -9.31
N ALA A 153 -3.79 12.50 -8.98
CA ALA A 153 -3.40 12.14 -7.62
C ALA A 153 -2.18 12.94 -7.16
N ILE A 154 -1.22 13.20 -8.05
CA ILE A 154 -0.03 14.00 -7.75
C ILE A 154 -0.41 15.44 -7.41
N THR A 155 -1.25 16.06 -8.24
CA THR A 155 -1.68 17.46 -8.00
C THR A 155 -2.48 17.59 -6.71
N ARG A 156 -3.36 16.63 -6.41
CA ARG A 156 -4.10 16.61 -5.13
C ARG A 156 -3.17 16.46 -3.94
N PHE A 157 -2.32 15.44 -3.96
CA PHE A 157 -1.38 15.16 -2.86
C PHE A 157 -0.44 16.34 -2.57
N GLN A 158 -0.02 17.07 -3.61
CA GLN A 158 0.87 18.21 -3.49
C GLN A 158 0.14 19.55 -3.30
N HIS A 159 -1.18 19.57 -3.14
CA HIS A 159 -1.99 20.79 -3.06
C HIS A 159 -1.71 21.75 -4.22
N ARG A 160 -1.70 21.20 -5.46
CA ARG A 160 -1.46 21.98 -6.70
C ARG A 160 -2.72 22.11 -7.53
N SER A 161 -2.77 23.20 -8.30
CA SER A 161 -3.79 23.38 -9.35
C SER A 161 -3.74 22.23 -10.37
N ALA A 162 -4.92 21.78 -10.79
CA ALA A 162 -5.01 20.80 -11.87
C ALA A 162 -4.51 21.39 -13.21
N ASP A 163 -4.63 22.70 -13.38
CA ASP A 163 -4.22 23.41 -14.60
C ASP A 163 -2.72 23.76 -14.54
N TYR A 164 -2.05 23.58 -15.71
CA TYR A 164 -0.68 24.03 -15.87
C TYR A 164 -0.57 25.56 -15.62
N PRO A 165 0.42 26.06 -14.90
CA PRO A 165 1.68 25.44 -14.45
C PRO A 165 1.60 24.71 -13.11
N HIS A 166 0.45 24.23 -12.69
CA HIS A 166 0.26 23.47 -11.46
C HIS A 166 0.74 24.24 -10.20
N ALA A 167 0.35 25.50 -10.11
CA ALA A 167 0.70 26.35 -8.99
C ALA A 167 0.26 25.74 -7.66
N VAL A 168 1.06 25.92 -6.61
CA VAL A 168 0.65 25.51 -5.25
C VAL A 168 -0.56 26.34 -4.84
N ILE A 169 -1.62 25.66 -4.40
CA ILE A 169 -2.83 26.29 -3.86
C ILE A 169 -2.54 26.61 -2.39
N ALA A 170 -2.55 27.90 -2.05
CA ALA A 170 -2.44 28.30 -0.65
C ALA A 170 -3.70 27.81 0.11
N GLU A 171 -3.50 27.26 1.32
CA GLU A 171 -4.57 26.92 2.25
C GLU A 171 -5.38 28.14 2.69
#